data_a362946c557cb8188b8f3285907d5b89
#
_entry.id   a362946c557cb8188b8f3285907d5b89
#
_cell.length_a   1.000
_cell.length_b   1.000
_cell.length_c   1.000
_cell.angle_alpha   90.00
_cell.angle_beta   90.00
_cell.angle_gamma   90.00
#
_symmetry.space_group_name_H-M   'P 1'
#
loop_
_entity.id
_entity.type
_entity.pdbx_description
1 polymer ?
#
loop_
_entity_poly.entity_id
_entity_poly.type
_entity_poly.pdbx_seq_one_letter_code
_entity_poly.pdbx_strand_id
1 'polypeptide(L)'
;MMSRDRAARESVPAFRTGSALPDGVRLRSMEQQDLATVAEAEASLFSAEAWSPALLRAELAAASGPTADRCYVVVERVAEDARAGTPRGHLLGYAGLWFGDGAGDADLLTVATLPVARRRGIATVMIDHLLRRAQQAGCTAVVLEVRSSNAGAQELYRRHGFVPVGMRRRYYFAPIEDALVMRLDIGPRRGASSAGAAGPARPTGPVGAETTGAAPADAAG
;
A
#
# COMPACT_ATOMS: atom_id res chain seq x y z
N MET A 1 33.16 -40.34 8.67
CA MET A 1 33.13 -39.01 9.34
C MET A 1 32.22 -38.14 8.50
N MET A 2 30.91 -38.17 8.85
CA MET A 2 29.84 -37.55 8.07
C MET A 2 29.60 -36.15 8.59
N SER A 3 29.93 -35.15 7.81
CA SER A 3 29.66 -33.74 8.13
C SER A 3 28.22 -33.40 7.82
N ARG A 4 27.51 -32.91 8.83
CA ARG A 4 26.12 -32.45 8.79
C ARG A 4 26.09 -31.03 8.26
N ASP A 5 25.69 -30.84 7.03
CA ASP A 5 25.26 -29.54 6.52
C ASP A 5 23.73 -29.51 6.51
N ARG A 6 23.19 -29.12 7.67
CA ARG A 6 21.77 -28.79 7.82
C ARG A 6 21.61 -27.31 7.57
N ALA A 7 21.56 -26.93 6.29
CA ALA A 7 21.21 -25.57 5.90
C ALA A 7 19.89 -25.18 6.58
N ALA A 8 19.97 -24.22 7.48
CA ALA A 8 18.82 -23.61 8.11
C ALA A 8 17.89 -23.08 7.02
N ARG A 9 16.72 -23.68 6.90
CA ARG A 9 15.61 -23.10 6.16
C ARG A 9 15.16 -21.90 6.99
N GLU A 10 15.66 -20.69 6.64
CA GLU A 10 15.08 -19.45 7.14
C GLU A 10 13.61 -19.45 6.73
N SER A 11 12.75 -19.68 7.70
CA SER A 11 11.32 -19.59 7.53
C SER A 11 10.96 -18.14 7.23
N VAL A 12 10.41 -17.91 6.03
CA VAL A 12 9.75 -16.66 5.68
C VAL A 12 8.74 -16.35 6.79
N PRO A 13 8.79 -15.16 7.41
CA PRO A 13 7.87 -14.84 8.48
C PRO A 13 6.43 -14.97 7.96
N ALA A 14 5.64 -15.81 8.62
CA ALA A 14 4.22 -15.92 8.32
C ALA A 14 3.58 -14.57 8.64
N PHE A 15 3.01 -13.92 7.63
CA PHE A 15 2.22 -12.69 7.86
C PHE A 15 1.17 -12.99 8.92
N ARG A 16 1.01 -12.07 9.86
CA ARG A 16 -0.07 -12.16 10.86
C ARG A 16 -1.41 -12.03 10.14
N THR A 17 -1.90 -13.14 9.60
CA THR A 17 -3.27 -13.26 9.08
C THR A 17 -4.22 -13.18 10.26
N GLY A 18 -4.89 -12.05 10.43
CA GLY A 18 -5.82 -11.98 11.55
C GLY A 18 -6.52 -10.66 11.84
N SER A 19 -6.33 -9.60 11.08
CA SER A 19 -7.22 -8.44 11.24
C SER A 19 -8.49 -8.67 10.44
N ALA A 20 -9.58 -9.02 11.12
CA ALA A 20 -10.90 -9.00 10.51
C ALA A 20 -11.37 -7.56 10.37
N LEU A 21 -12.06 -7.27 9.27
CA LEU A 21 -12.78 -6.00 9.13
C LEU A 21 -13.95 -5.98 10.11
N PRO A 22 -14.35 -4.80 10.60
CA PRO A 22 -15.59 -4.65 11.37
C PRO A 22 -16.81 -5.12 10.59
N ASP A 23 -17.89 -5.49 11.29
CA ASP A 23 -19.14 -5.86 10.66
C ASP A 23 -19.65 -4.74 9.74
N GLY A 24 -20.23 -5.13 8.61
CA GLY A 24 -20.70 -4.21 7.60
C GLY A 24 -19.60 -3.46 6.83
N VAL A 25 -18.34 -3.89 6.93
CA VAL A 25 -17.20 -3.34 6.18
C VAL A 25 -16.61 -4.42 5.28
N ARG A 26 -16.32 -4.07 4.02
CA ARG A 26 -15.68 -4.99 3.08
C ARG A 26 -14.50 -4.35 2.37
N LEU A 27 -13.54 -5.19 1.98
CA LEU A 27 -12.46 -4.87 1.07
C LEU A 27 -12.78 -5.48 -0.30
N ARG A 28 -12.59 -4.71 -1.37
CA ARG A 28 -12.72 -5.18 -2.75
C ARG A 28 -11.75 -4.46 -3.68
N SER A 29 -11.61 -4.95 -4.90
CA SER A 29 -10.89 -4.22 -5.95
C SER A 29 -11.55 -2.87 -6.20
N MET A 30 -10.70 -1.85 -6.48
CA MET A 30 -11.15 -0.54 -6.91
C MET A 30 -11.71 -0.64 -8.33
N GLU A 31 -12.78 0.08 -8.61
CA GLU A 31 -13.43 0.12 -9.90
C GLU A 31 -13.57 1.57 -10.41
N GLN A 32 -13.86 1.73 -11.71
CA GLN A 32 -14.00 3.04 -12.37
C GLN A 32 -14.94 4.01 -11.63
N GLN A 33 -16.00 3.49 -11.06
CA GLN A 33 -17.01 4.27 -10.33
C GLN A 33 -16.53 4.75 -8.94
N ASP A 34 -15.40 4.24 -8.43
CA ASP A 34 -14.81 4.71 -7.17
C ASP A 34 -13.96 5.96 -7.36
N LEU A 35 -13.51 6.21 -8.60
CA LEU A 35 -12.51 7.23 -8.89
C LEU A 35 -12.90 8.64 -8.45
N ALA A 36 -14.18 9.01 -8.56
CA ALA A 36 -14.64 10.33 -8.11
C ALA A 36 -14.43 10.48 -6.60
N THR A 37 -14.91 9.52 -5.81
CA THR A 37 -14.79 9.55 -4.35
C THR A 37 -13.34 9.41 -3.88
N VAL A 38 -12.53 8.60 -4.58
CA VAL A 38 -11.10 8.49 -4.28
C VAL A 38 -10.38 9.80 -4.59
N ALA A 39 -10.69 10.47 -5.71
CA ALA A 39 -10.09 11.77 -6.04
C ALA A 39 -10.43 12.86 -5.01
N GLU A 40 -11.66 12.88 -4.50
CA GLU A 40 -12.05 13.78 -3.40
C GLU A 40 -11.27 13.47 -2.12
N ALA A 41 -11.11 12.19 -1.80
CA ALA A 41 -10.33 11.75 -0.65
C ALA A 41 -8.84 12.12 -0.80
N GLU A 42 -8.25 11.92 -1.98
CA GLU A 42 -6.89 12.34 -2.33
C GLU A 42 -6.69 13.83 -2.10
N ALA A 43 -7.56 14.67 -2.68
CA ALA A 43 -7.48 16.11 -2.53
C ALA A 43 -7.57 16.56 -1.06
N SER A 44 -8.42 15.90 -0.27
CA SER A 44 -8.60 16.20 1.15
C SER A 44 -7.43 15.76 2.03
N LEU A 45 -6.83 14.60 1.71
CA LEU A 45 -5.80 13.98 2.55
C LEU A 45 -4.38 14.45 2.20
N PHE A 46 -4.12 14.76 0.93
CA PHE A 46 -2.76 14.97 0.41
C PHE A 46 -2.53 16.35 -0.21
N SER A 47 -3.58 17.15 -0.32
CA SER A 47 -3.48 18.54 -0.79
C SER A 47 -2.69 18.68 -2.10
N ALA A 48 -1.53 19.36 -2.09
CA ALA A 48 -0.71 19.60 -3.27
C ALA A 48 -0.04 18.33 -3.83
N GLU A 49 0.03 17.25 -3.07
CA GLU A 49 0.60 15.95 -3.48
C GLU A 49 -0.48 14.92 -3.87
N ALA A 50 -1.74 15.32 -3.90
CA ALA A 50 -2.84 14.46 -4.31
C ALA A 50 -2.67 13.98 -5.75
N TRP A 51 -2.96 12.72 -5.99
CA TRP A 51 -3.03 12.19 -7.34
C TRP A 51 -4.16 12.84 -8.12
N SER A 52 -3.85 13.33 -9.31
CA SER A 52 -4.87 13.93 -10.16
C SER A 52 -5.91 12.91 -10.61
N PRO A 53 -7.16 13.31 -10.91
CA PRO A 53 -8.16 12.39 -11.45
C PRO A 53 -7.72 11.71 -12.76
N ALA A 54 -6.86 12.36 -13.54
CA ALA A 54 -6.28 11.78 -14.76
C ALA A 54 -5.30 10.66 -14.44
N LEU A 55 -4.42 10.87 -13.44
CA LEU A 55 -3.47 9.87 -12.98
C LEU A 55 -4.23 8.66 -12.37
N LEU A 56 -5.20 8.89 -11.50
CA LEU A 56 -6.01 7.82 -10.92
C LEU A 56 -6.69 6.95 -11.97
N ARG A 57 -7.21 7.57 -13.06
CA ARG A 57 -7.77 6.81 -14.18
C ARG A 57 -6.73 5.98 -14.92
N ALA A 58 -5.55 6.54 -15.18
CA ALA A 58 -4.46 5.84 -15.86
C ALA A 58 -3.96 4.65 -15.02
N GLU A 59 -3.79 4.87 -13.72
CA GLU A 59 -3.36 3.83 -12.77
C GLU A 59 -4.37 2.69 -12.68
N LEU A 60 -5.67 3.01 -12.61
CA LEU A 60 -6.72 1.97 -12.57
C LEU A 60 -6.83 1.22 -13.91
N ALA A 61 -6.62 1.89 -15.04
CA ALA A 61 -6.59 1.24 -16.34
C ALA A 61 -5.43 0.23 -16.43
N ALA A 62 -4.23 0.59 -15.93
CA ALA A 62 -3.07 -0.30 -15.87
C ALA A 62 -3.23 -1.46 -14.86
N ALA A 63 -4.17 -1.34 -13.91
CA ALA A 63 -4.52 -2.41 -12.98
C ALA A 63 -5.48 -3.45 -13.57
N SER A 64 -5.84 -3.32 -14.85
CA SER A 64 -6.88 -4.13 -15.49
C SER A 64 -6.32 -4.96 -16.64
N GLY A 65 -6.94 -6.13 -16.88
CA GLY A 65 -6.60 -7.01 -18.01
C GLY A 65 -5.42 -7.95 -17.74
N PRO A 66 -5.02 -8.72 -18.76
CA PRO A 66 -4.04 -9.80 -18.62
C PRO A 66 -2.60 -9.30 -18.42
N THR A 67 -2.33 -8.03 -18.76
CA THR A 67 -1.01 -7.39 -18.59
C THR A 67 -0.98 -6.47 -17.38
N ALA A 68 -1.93 -6.60 -16.46
CA ALA A 68 -1.97 -5.79 -15.25
C ALA A 68 -0.70 -6.01 -14.41
N ASP A 69 0.02 -4.93 -14.14
CA ASP A 69 1.27 -4.90 -13.36
C ASP A 69 1.09 -4.29 -11.97
N ARG A 70 -0.16 -3.96 -11.61
CA ARG A 70 -0.54 -3.30 -10.34
C ARG A 70 -1.93 -3.69 -9.90
N CYS A 71 -2.29 -3.35 -8.67
CA CYS A 71 -3.66 -3.51 -8.18
C CYS A 71 -4.02 -2.40 -7.20
N TYR A 72 -5.31 -2.05 -7.18
CA TYR A 72 -5.89 -1.09 -6.26
C TYR A 72 -7.07 -1.70 -5.54
N VAL A 73 -7.20 -1.40 -4.26
CA VAL A 73 -8.30 -1.85 -3.42
C VAL A 73 -8.98 -0.67 -2.74
N VAL A 74 -10.24 -0.84 -2.42
CA VAL A 74 -11.01 0.04 -1.56
C VAL A 74 -11.58 -0.73 -0.39
N VAL A 75 -11.73 -0.05 0.74
CA VAL A 75 -12.50 -0.52 1.88
C VAL A 75 -13.71 0.39 2.02
N GLU A 76 -14.88 -0.19 2.07
CA GLU A 76 -16.14 0.54 2.17
C GLU A 76 -17.05 -0.04 3.25
N ARG A 77 -17.92 0.81 3.82
CA ARG A 77 -19.04 0.34 4.63
C ARG A 77 -20.17 -0.07 3.69
N VAL A 78 -20.63 -1.30 3.84
CA VAL A 78 -21.81 -1.80 3.11
C VAL A 78 -23.04 -1.18 3.73
N ALA A 79 -23.95 -0.62 2.91
CA ALA A 79 -25.23 -0.16 3.39
C ALA A 79 -26.08 -1.37 3.85
N GLU A 80 -26.77 -1.26 4.98
CA GLU A 80 -27.56 -2.37 5.54
C GLU A 80 -28.69 -2.84 4.59
N ASP A 81 -29.12 -1.98 3.68
CA ASP A 81 -30.17 -2.25 2.69
C ASP A 81 -29.64 -2.55 1.27
N ALA A 82 -28.36 -2.90 1.14
CA ALA A 82 -27.74 -3.11 -0.17
C ALA A 82 -28.32 -4.33 -0.89
N ARG A 83 -29.41 -4.13 -1.65
CA ARG A 83 -29.86 -5.07 -2.70
C ARG A 83 -28.97 -4.93 -3.93
N ALA A 84 -28.88 -5.96 -4.75
CA ALA A 84 -28.14 -5.89 -6.01
C ALA A 84 -28.61 -4.64 -6.82
N GLY A 85 -27.69 -3.70 -7.09
CA GLY A 85 -27.98 -2.42 -7.74
C GLY A 85 -28.08 -1.19 -6.82
N THR A 86 -27.90 -1.34 -5.51
CA THR A 86 -27.93 -0.22 -4.55
C THR A 86 -26.65 0.63 -4.60
N PRO A 87 -26.72 1.95 -4.27
CA PRO A 87 -25.54 2.81 -4.18
C PRO A 87 -24.48 2.20 -3.28
N ARG A 88 -23.22 2.33 -3.70
CA ARG A 88 -22.08 1.79 -2.96
C ARG A 88 -21.98 2.36 -1.56
N GLY A 89 -21.36 1.58 -0.70
CA GLY A 89 -21.09 1.99 0.67
C GLY A 89 -20.16 3.20 0.76
N HIS A 90 -20.10 3.80 1.93
CA HIS A 90 -19.17 4.91 2.18
C HIS A 90 -17.72 4.41 2.13
N LEU A 91 -16.88 5.07 1.34
CA LEU A 91 -15.44 4.84 1.30
C LEU A 91 -14.83 5.05 2.70
N LEU A 92 -14.03 4.11 3.15
CA LEU A 92 -13.31 4.16 4.43
C LEU A 92 -11.81 4.23 4.24
N GLY A 93 -11.31 3.72 3.11
CA GLY A 93 -9.91 3.75 2.76
C GLY A 93 -9.65 3.12 1.39
N TYR A 94 -8.46 3.33 0.87
CA TYR A 94 -7.98 2.74 -0.38
C TYR A 94 -6.48 2.52 -0.32
N ALA A 95 -5.97 1.63 -1.15
CA ALA A 95 -4.54 1.34 -1.23
C ALA A 95 -4.18 0.83 -2.62
N GLY A 96 -2.91 1.00 -3.01
CA GLY A 96 -2.39 0.57 -4.29
C GLY A 96 -1.01 -0.07 -4.18
N LEU A 97 -0.75 -1.06 -5.03
CA LEU A 97 0.50 -1.78 -5.15
C LEU A 97 0.88 -1.90 -6.62
N TRP A 98 2.11 -1.59 -6.97
CA TRP A 98 2.74 -1.98 -8.22
C TRP A 98 3.63 -3.20 -7.99
N PHE A 99 3.53 -4.22 -8.83
CA PHE A 99 4.30 -5.48 -8.72
C PHE A 99 5.03 -5.84 -10.02
N GLY A 100 4.90 -5.04 -11.07
CA GLY A 100 5.57 -5.24 -12.34
C GLY A 100 5.28 -6.59 -12.96
N ASP A 101 6.33 -7.26 -13.43
CA ASP A 101 6.29 -8.64 -13.95
C ASP A 101 6.42 -9.71 -12.84
N GLY A 102 6.51 -9.31 -11.58
CA GLY A 102 6.70 -10.19 -10.43
C GLY A 102 8.12 -10.71 -10.23
N ALA A 103 9.07 -10.32 -11.06
CA ALA A 103 10.45 -10.82 -10.97
C ALA A 103 11.32 -10.11 -9.93
N GLY A 104 10.85 -8.98 -9.36
CA GLY A 104 11.62 -8.13 -8.46
C GLY A 104 10.87 -7.73 -7.20
N ASP A 105 11.14 -6.52 -6.77
CA ASP A 105 10.44 -5.90 -5.65
C ASP A 105 9.14 -5.26 -6.11
N ALA A 106 8.12 -5.31 -5.27
CA ALA A 106 6.89 -4.55 -5.46
C ALA A 106 6.99 -3.19 -4.75
N ASP A 107 6.25 -2.19 -5.23
CA ASP A 107 6.15 -0.89 -4.59
C ASP A 107 4.75 -0.69 -4.00
N LEU A 108 4.66 -0.41 -2.70
CA LEU A 108 3.43 0.01 -2.06
C LEU A 108 3.22 1.49 -2.36
N LEU A 109 2.31 1.78 -3.30
CA LEU A 109 2.16 3.11 -3.91
C LEU A 109 1.41 4.10 -3.03
N THR A 110 0.33 3.65 -2.39
CA THR A 110 -0.52 4.48 -1.53
C THR A 110 -1.26 3.62 -0.53
N VAL A 111 -1.46 4.14 0.67
CA VAL A 111 -2.35 3.58 1.69
C VAL A 111 -3.06 4.73 2.38
N ALA A 112 -4.34 4.89 2.19
CA ALA A 112 -5.13 5.95 2.78
C ALA A 112 -6.30 5.41 3.59
N THR A 113 -6.48 5.94 4.80
CA THR A 113 -7.64 5.68 5.64
C THR A 113 -8.31 7.01 5.98
N LEU A 114 -9.60 7.16 5.66
CA LEU A 114 -10.33 8.36 5.94
C LEU A 114 -10.37 8.64 7.45
N PRO A 115 -10.41 9.90 7.90
CA PRO A 115 -10.35 10.25 9.32
C PRO A 115 -11.37 9.50 10.20
N VAL A 116 -12.61 9.38 9.72
CA VAL A 116 -13.70 8.67 10.41
C VAL A 116 -13.50 7.17 10.58
N ALA A 117 -12.54 6.60 9.83
CA ALA A 117 -12.27 5.16 9.77
C ALA A 117 -10.91 4.77 10.39
N ARG A 118 -10.16 5.74 10.90
CA ARG A 118 -8.84 5.50 11.50
C ARG A 118 -8.92 4.67 12.76
N ARG A 119 -7.82 3.99 13.11
CA ARG A 119 -7.66 3.16 14.32
C ARG A 119 -8.62 1.97 14.43
N ARG A 120 -9.19 1.53 13.29
CA ARG A 120 -10.10 0.38 13.19
C ARG A 120 -9.48 -0.81 12.45
N GLY A 121 -8.17 -0.84 12.24
CA GLY A 121 -7.47 -1.93 11.56
C GLY A 121 -7.59 -1.92 10.02
N ILE A 122 -8.25 -0.93 9.42
CA ILE A 122 -8.51 -0.88 7.97
C ILE A 122 -7.22 -0.86 7.16
N ALA A 123 -6.25 -0.02 7.53
CA ALA A 123 -4.95 0.03 6.86
C ALA A 123 -4.23 -1.33 6.95
N THR A 124 -4.26 -1.98 8.10
CA THR A 124 -3.68 -3.32 8.30
C THR A 124 -4.26 -4.33 7.31
N VAL A 125 -5.59 -4.39 7.17
CA VAL A 125 -6.24 -5.33 6.25
C VAL A 125 -5.89 -5.04 4.79
N MET A 126 -5.81 -3.76 4.40
CA MET A 126 -5.37 -3.37 3.05
C MET A 126 -3.92 -3.80 2.79
N ILE A 127 -3.00 -3.51 3.70
CA ILE A 127 -1.58 -3.90 3.58
C ILE A 127 -1.46 -5.42 3.51
N ASP A 128 -2.10 -6.17 4.40
CA ASP A 128 -2.08 -7.64 4.37
C ASP A 128 -2.59 -8.20 3.05
N HIS A 129 -3.63 -7.59 2.47
CA HIS A 129 -4.14 -7.98 1.16
C HIS A 129 -3.11 -7.72 0.05
N LEU A 130 -2.50 -6.54 0.03
CA LEU A 130 -1.51 -6.16 -0.99
C LEU A 130 -0.22 -6.99 -0.88
N LEU A 131 0.24 -7.31 0.33
CA LEU A 131 1.38 -8.20 0.54
C LEU A 131 1.13 -9.60 -0.03
N ARG A 132 -0.08 -10.16 0.18
CA ARG A 132 -0.45 -11.43 -0.46
C ARG A 132 -0.48 -11.32 -1.98
N ARG A 133 -0.94 -10.20 -2.54
CA ARG A 133 -0.92 -9.97 -4.00
C ARG A 133 0.51 -9.90 -4.54
N ALA A 134 1.43 -9.21 -3.86
CA ALA A 134 2.85 -9.19 -4.22
C ALA A 134 3.46 -10.59 -4.24
N GLN A 135 3.18 -11.41 -3.21
CA GLN A 135 3.65 -12.81 -3.16
C GLN A 135 3.06 -13.66 -4.30
N GLN A 136 1.76 -13.53 -4.59
CA GLN A 136 1.10 -14.24 -5.68
C GLN A 136 1.65 -13.84 -7.06
N ALA A 137 2.07 -12.59 -7.22
CA ALA A 137 2.76 -12.12 -8.42
C ALA A 137 4.18 -12.66 -8.55
N GLY A 138 4.78 -13.17 -7.47
CA GLY A 138 6.15 -13.72 -7.45
C GLY A 138 7.22 -12.75 -6.93
N CYS A 139 6.81 -11.58 -6.42
CA CYS A 139 7.73 -10.61 -5.87
C CYS A 139 8.47 -11.15 -4.63
N THR A 140 9.71 -10.72 -4.44
CA THR A 140 10.56 -11.16 -3.34
C THR A 140 10.57 -10.19 -2.17
N ALA A 141 10.19 -8.95 -2.39
CA ALA A 141 10.05 -7.93 -1.36
C ALA A 141 9.01 -6.88 -1.75
N VAL A 142 8.60 -6.09 -0.77
CA VAL A 142 7.81 -4.87 -0.95
C VAL A 142 8.59 -3.69 -0.39
N VAL A 143 8.61 -2.59 -1.14
CA VAL A 143 9.28 -1.34 -0.78
C VAL A 143 8.23 -0.24 -0.70
N LEU A 144 8.46 0.75 0.14
CA LEU A 144 7.64 1.95 0.25
C LEU A 144 8.48 3.17 0.64
N GLU A 145 7.98 4.35 0.36
CA GLU A 145 8.45 5.61 0.90
C GLU A 145 7.41 6.19 1.86
N VAL A 146 7.86 6.68 3.00
CA VAL A 146 7.00 7.31 4.00
C VAL A 146 7.64 8.61 4.51
N ARG A 147 6.84 9.66 4.72
CA ARG A 147 7.34 10.92 5.29
C ARG A 147 8.07 10.68 6.60
N SER A 148 9.21 11.33 6.80
CA SER A 148 10.00 11.21 8.03
C SER A 148 9.21 11.66 9.26
N SER A 149 8.27 12.59 9.11
CA SER A 149 7.38 13.06 10.18
C SER A 149 6.22 12.11 10.48
N ASN A 150 5.86 11.20 9.55
CA ASN A 150 4.71 10.31 9.73
C ASN A 150 5.02 9.10 10.62
N ALA A 151 5.23 9.35 11.92
CA ALA A 151 5.54 8.31 12.89
C ALA A 151 4.44 7.23 12.97
N GLY A 152 3.18 7.61 12.75
CA GLY A 152 2.05 6.68 12.79
C GLY A 152 2.10 5.64 11.68
N ALA A 153 2.39 6.06 10.43
CA ALA A 153 2.54 5.16 9.30
C ALA A 153 3.80 4.30 9.45
N GLN A 154 4.92 4.89 9.87
CA GLN A 154 6.15 4.14 10.12
C GLN A 154 5.94 3.02 11.14
N GLU A 155 5.20 3.28 12.21
CA GLU A 155 4.88 2.27 13.22
C GLU A 155 3.95 1.18 12.65
N LEU A 156 2.97 1.55 11.83
CA LEU A 156 2.12 0.60 11.11
C LEU A 156 2.96 -0.34 10.25
N TYR A 157 3.90 0.19 9.45
CA TYR A 157 4.77 -0.63 8.60
C TYR A 157 5.74 -1.50 9.40
N ARG A 158 6.31 -0.98 10.49
CA ARG A 158 7.15 -1.80 11.38
C ARG A 158 6.38 -3.00 11.96
N ARG A 159 5.11 -2.84 12.31
CA ARG A 159 4.26 -3.94 12.77
C ARG A 159 4.01 -5.01 11.72
N HIS A 160 4.07 -4.65 10.43
CA HIS A 160 4.03 -5.60 9.32
C HIS A 160 5.41 -6.20 8.99
N GLY A 161 6.47 -5.79 9.70
CA GLY A 161 7.82 -6.30 9.51
C GLY A 161 8.68 -5.50 8.54
N PHE A 162 8.20 -4.34 8.06
CA PHE A 162 9.05 -3.44 7.26
C PHE A 162 10.18 -2.87 8.11
N VAL A 163 11.37 -2.83 7.53
CA VAL A 163 12.56 -2.24 8.14
C VAL A 163 13.07 -1.05 7.33
N PRO A 164 13.61 -0.01 7.95
CA PRO A 164 14.25 1.09 7.24
C PRO A 164 15.46 0.59 6.45
N VAL A 165 15.57 0.97 5.18
CA VAL A 165 16.70 0.61 4.31
C VAL A 165 17.39 1.82 3.69
N GLY A 166 16.83 3.01 3.81
CA GLY A 166 17.40 4.22 3.27
C GLY A 166 16.55 5.46 3.52
N MET A 167 17.01 6.57 2.97
CA MET A 167 16.31 7.86 3.01
C MET A 167 16.46 8.56 1.67
N ARG A 168 15.39 9.18 1.18
CA ARG A 168 15.41 10.06 0.01
C ARG A 168 15.26 11.50 0.48
N ARG A 169 16.30 12.30 0.31
CA ARG A 169 16.27 13.70 0.73
C ARG A 169 15.35 14.54 -0.12
N ARG A 170 14.57 15.42 0.52
CA ARG A 170 13.66 16.39 -0.13
C ARG A 170 12.72 15.72 -1.15
N TYR A 171 12.24 14.56 -0.80
CA TYR A 171 11.42 13.74 -1.68
C TYR A 171 10.00 14.28 -1.82
N TYR A 172 9.41 14.72 -0.73
CA TYR A 172 8.13 15.42 -0.70
C TYR A 172 8.36 16.91 -0.87
N PHE A 173 7.42 17.61 -1.47
CA PHE A 173 7.57 19.03 -1.81
C PHE A 173 6.54 19.95 -1.12
N ALA A 174 5.49 19.41 -0.53
CA ALA A 174 4.46 20.17 0.17
C ALA A 174 4.07 19.57 1.55
N PRO A 175 4.75 19.94 2.65
CA PRO A 175 6.02 20.67 2.76
C PRO A 175 7.22 19.86 2.23
N ILE A 176 8.34 20.56 1.96
CA ILE A 176 9.58 19.86 1.60
C ILE A 176 10.02 19.01 2.77
N GLU A 177 10.14 17.70 2.54
CA GLU A 177 10.46 16.73 3.57
C GLU A 177 11.18 15.51 2.99
N ASP A 178 11.99 14.85 3.81
CA ASP A 178 12.66 13.60 3.46
C ASP A 178 11.67 12.42 3.54
N ALA A 179 11.90 11.41 2.72
CA ALA A 179 11.22 10.13 2.82
C ALA A 179 12.12 9.07 3.45
N LEU A 180 11.61 8.36 4.44
CA LEU A 180 12.19 7.11 4.89
C LEU A 180 11.80 6.01 3.89
N VAL A 181 12.78 5.28 3.36
CA VAL A 181 12.54 4.10 2.52
C VAL A 181 12.49 2.88 3.41
N MET A 182 11.40 2.13 3.34
CA MET A 182 11.23 0.91 4.12
C MET A 182 11.04 -0.29 3.20
N ARG A 183 11.49 -1.48 3.64
CA ARG A 183 11.46 -2.73 2.87
C ARG A 183 10.98 -3.87 3.75
N LEU A 184 10.22 -4.78 3.15
CA LEU A 184 9.82 -6.07 3.72
C LEU A 184 10.16 -7.18 2.73
N ASP A 185 10.98 -8.13 3.13
CA ASP A 185 11.22 -9.35 2.35
C ASP A 185 10.03 -10.30 2.53
N ILE A 186 9.42 -10.75 1.42
CA ILE A 186 8.18 -11.55 1.40
C ILE A 186 8.32 -12.91 0.72
N GLY A 187 9.46 -13.20 0.13
CA GLY A 187 9.69 -14.44 -0.60
C GLY A 187 11.11 -14.97 -0.42
N PRO A 188 11.38 -16.21 -0.81
CA PRO A 188 12.72 -16.74 -0.81
C PRO A 188 13.57 -15.91 -1.79
N ARG A 189 14.71 -15.40 -1.34
CA ARG A 189 15.69 -14.74 -2.21
C ARG A 189 16.05 -15.71 -3.32
N ARG A 190 15.60 -15.49 -4.53
CA ARG A 190 16.18 -16.14 -5.73
C ARG A 190 17.62 -15.70 -5.75
N GLY A 191 18.56 -16.66 -5.71
CA GLY A 191 19.99 -16.39 -5.63
C GLY A 191 20.38 -15.24 -6.54
N ALA A 192 21.18 -14.31 -6.00
CA ALA A 192 21.55 -13.06 -6.61
C ALA A 192 22.13 -13.28 -8.02
N SER A 193 21.28 -13.26 -9.02
CA SER A 193 21.66 -13.04 -10.40
C SER A 193 21.69 -11.52 -10.58
N SER A 194 22.89 -10.97 -10.54
CA SER A 194 23.18 -9.59 -10.85
C SER A 194 22.94 -9.35 -12.35
N ALA A 195 21.73 -9.02 -12.71
CA ALA A 195 21.44 -8.37 -13.97
C ALA A 195 20.39 -7.32 -13.69
N GLY A 196 20.84 -6.07 -13.49
CA GLY A 196 19.98 -4.91 -13.52
C GLY A 196 19.32 -4.78 -14.87
N ALA A 197 18.21 -5.44 -15.07
CA ALA A 197 17.27 -5.06 -16.10
C ALA A 197 16.51 -3.85 -15.56
N ALA A 198 16.66 -2.71 -16.23
CA ALA A 198 15.78 -1.58 -16.06
C ALA A 198 14.36 -2.08 -16.33
N GLY A 199 13.61 -2.35 -15.29
CA GLY A 199 12.18 -2.65 -15.38
C GLY A 199 11.44 -1.48 -16.01
N PRO A 200 10.20 -1.68 -16.50
CA PRO A 200 9.38 -0.60 -17.01
C PRO A 200 9.34 0.53 -15.98
N ALA A 201 9.41 1.77 -16.46
CA ALA A 201 9.50 2.96 -15.62
C ALA A 201 8.46 2.92 -14.51
N ARG A 202 8.92 3.06 -13.27
CA ARG A 202 8.05 3.29 -12.11
C ARG A 202 7.07 4.39 -12.45
N PRO A 203 5.79 4.27 -12.10
CA PRO A 203 4.85 5.35 -12.31
C PRO A 203 5.38 6.60 -11.60
N THR A 204 5.70 7.63 -12.38
CA THR A 204 6.12 8.95 -11.89
C THR A 204 4.89 9.77 -11.53
N GLY A 205 4.18 9.33 -10.51
CA GLY A 205 3.20 10.16 -9.84
C GLY A 205 3.82 10.76 -8.59
N PRO A 206 3.19 11.72 -7.91
CA PRO A 206 3.59 12.12 -6.57
C PRO A 206 3.54 10.84 -5.72
N VAL A 207 4.72 10.35 -5.40
CA VAL A 207 4.90 9.03 -4.83
C VAL A 207 4.39 9.07 -3.39
N GLY A 208 3.44 8.18 -3.12
CA GLY A 208 3.13 7.71 -1.78
C GLY A 208 2.91 8.79 -0.73
N ALA A 209 1.87 9.59 -0.87
CA ALA A 209 1.39 10.33 0.27
C ALA A 209 0.58 9.39 1.16
N GLU A 210 1.24 8.82 2.13
CA GLU A 210 0.61 7.98 3.13
C GLU A 210 0.09 8.83 4.26
N THR A 211 -1.18 8.75 4.50
CA THR A 211 -1.73 9.30 5.73
C THR A 211 -2.35 8.21 6.57
N THR A 212 -1.52 7.57 7.34
CA THR A 212 -1.98 7.16 8.66
C THR A 212 -1.91 8.43 9.50
N GLY A 213 -2.91 9.31 9.38
CA GLY A 213 -2.89 10.59 10.01
C GLY A 213 -2.85 10.44 11.53
N ALA A 214 -1.77 10.86 12.14
CA ALA A 214 -1.83 11.48 13.43
C ALA A 214 -2.43 12.88 13.21
N ALA A 215 -3.60 13.13 13.77
CA ALA A 215 -4.07 14.50 13.96
C ALA A 215 -2.97 15.27 14.71
N PRO A 216 -2.72 16.56 14.40
CA PRO A 216 -1.94 17.39 15.29
C PRO A 216 -2.67 17.38 16.64
N ALA A 217 -1.98 16.97 17.68
CA ALA A 217 -2.35 17.28 19.04
C ALA A 217 -2.08 18.77 19.20
N ASP A 218 -3.11 19.60 19.00
CA ASP A 218 -3.21 20.93 19.59
C ASP A 218 -4.55 21.55 19.21
N ALA A 219 -5.49 21.43 20.08
CA ALA A 219 -6.53 22.42 20.41
C ALA A 219 -7.20 21.99 21.72
N ALA A 220 -6.47 22.10 22.81
CA ALA A 220 -7.07 22.28 24.13
C ALA A 220 -6.75 23.72 24.53
N GLY A 221 -7.74 24.57 24.45
CA GLY A 221 -7.87 25.91 25.00
C GLY A 221 -9.32 26.14 25.35
#